data_d73f48d6a70946ceb427545923203bc9
#
_entry.id   d73f48d6a70946ceb427545923203bc9
#
_cell.length_a   1.000
_cell.length_b   1.000
_cell.length_c   1.000
_cell.angle_alpha   90.00
_cell.angle_beta   90.00
_cell.angle_gamma   90.00
#
_symmetry.space_group_name_H-M   'P 1'
#
loop_
_entity.id
_entity.type
_entity.pdbx_description
1 polymer ?
#
loop_
_entity_poly.entity_id
_entity_poly.type
_entity_poly.pdbx_seq_one_letter_code
_entity_poly.pdbx_strand_id
1 'polypeptide(L)'
;MHWYRKILNQQVSGLHRSNLKNQGQFAKKRIANGYEQPHNVKYWSIGNENYGAWEIGAKEADEWSRLVLESAKMMKHVDPTVQLSAAALNDPNWNLKLLQKAGNFLDWISIHVYFDGLQNVFDYAPSDYETMMGRTGKIAGSISRVRGTLAMLGLEKKIKIAYDEWNPRGWHHPGIHTNLGYGLENDEYLKVRDKNDTNSTYTMADAVFTACFLNECIRNCDVVQMANFAPMLNTTGPIYTYDGGNVKRST
;
A
#
# COMPACT_ATOMS: atom_id res chain seq x y z
N MET A 1 17.10 -21.29 -3.34
CA MET A 1 16.93 -20.46 -2.13
C MET A 1 18.14 -19.60 -1.76
N HIS A 2 19.35 -20.08 -1.86
CA HIS A 2 20.56 -19.34 -1.45
C HIS A 2 20.88 -18.10 -2.32
N TRP A 3 20.60 -18.17 -3.60
CA TRP A 3 20.82 -17.08 -4.58
C TRP A 3 19.85 -15.92 -4.40
N TYR A 4 18.58 -16.20 -4.15
CA TYR A 4 17.55 -15.17 -3.92
C TYR A 4 17.82 -14.36 -2.64
N ARG A 5 18.30 -15.03 -1.57
CA ARG A 5 18.77 -14.36 -0.35
C ARG A 5 19.93 -13.40 -0.60
N LYS A 6 20.85 -13.76 -1.48
CA LYS A 6 22.05 -12.94 -1.74
C LYS A 6 21.72 -11.65 -2.49
N ILE A 7 20.79 -11.70 -3.45
CA ILE A 7 20.35 -10.55 -4.24
C ILE A 7 19.50 -9.58 -3.38
N LEU A 8 18.52 -10.09 -2.64
CA LEU A 8 17.73 -9.28 -1.70
C LEU A 8 18.61 -8.65 -0.62
N ASN A 9 19.54 -9.40 -0.06
CA ASN A 9 20.47 -8.91 0.95
C ASN A 9 21.38 -7.78 0.42
N GLN A 10 21.85 -7.89 -0.80
CA GLN A 10 22.73 -6.87 -1.38
C GLN A 10 21.97 -5.61 -1.81
N GLN A 11 20.76 -5.75 -2.36
CA GLN A 11 19.97 -4.60 -2.80
C GLN A 11 19.36 -3.84 -1.62
N VAL A 12 18.69 -4.52 -0.70
CA VAL A 12 18.06 -3.87 0.45
C VAL A 12 19.11 -3.25 1.37
N SER A 13 20.19 -3.96 1.69
CA SER A 13 21.27 -3.43 2.54
C SER A 13 22.05 -2.32 1.84
N GLY A 14 22.23 -2.40 0.52
CA GLY A 14 22.93 -1.38 -0.26
C GLY A 14 22.16 -0.07 -0.36
N LEU A 15 20.88 -0.13 -0.67
CA LEU A 15 19.97 1.03 -0.70
C LEU A 15 19.86 1.66 0.68
N HIS A 16 19.71 0.85 1.70
CA HIS A 16 19.57 1.33 3.06
C HIS A 16 20.85 2.00 3.58
N ARG A 17 22.02 1.41 3.32
CA ARG A 17 23.31 2.03 3.65
C ARG A 17 23.55 3.34 2.91
N SER A 18 23.11 3.47 1.65
CA SER A 18 23.22 4.71 0.90
C SER A 18 22.36 5.83 1.48
N ASN A 19 21.26 5.46 2.14
CA ASN A 19 20.36 6.39 2.80
C ASN A 19 20.95 7.00 4.08
N LEU A 20 21.98 6.36 4.69
CA LEU A 20 22.57 6.78 5.96
C LEU A 20 24.02 7.24 5.83
N LYS A 21 24.74 6.76 4.84
CA LYS A 21 26.21 6.97 4.73
C LYS A 21 26.59 7.32 3.30
N ASN A 22 27.66 8.07 3.16
CA ASN A 22 28.23 8.43 1.85
C ASN A 22 29.17 7.34 1.28
N GLN A 23 28.93 6.07 1.64
CA GLN A 23 29.77 4.94 1.23
C GLN A 23 28.94 3.88 0.48
N GLY A 24 29.59 3.21 -0.48
CA GLY A 24 28.97 2.17 -1.29
C GLY A 24 28.45 2.67 -2.65
N GLN A 25 28.14 1.72 -3.54
CA GLN A 25 27.78 2.04 -4.92
C GLN A 25 26.51 2.90 -5.06
N PHE A 26 25.50 2.67 -4.23
CA PHE A 26 24.25 3.46 -4.26
C PHE A 26 24.45 4.88 -3.69
N ALA A 27 25.33 5.04 -2.68
CA ALA A 27 25.70 6.35 -2.21
C ALA A 27 26.44 7.14 -3.28
N LYS A 28 27.37 6.50 -4.02
CA LYS A 28 28.05 7.13 -5.16
C LYS A 28 27.07 7.56 -6.25
N LYS A 29 26.06 6.73 -6.57
CA LYS A 29 24.99 7.10 -7.54
C LYS A 29 24.17 8.29 -7.04
N ARG A 30 23.77 8.29 -5.76
CA ARG A 30 23.03 9.41 -5.16
C ARG A 30 23.83 10.71 -5.27
N ILE A 31 25.12 10.68 -4.91
CA ILE A 31 26.02 11.85 -5.00
C ILE A 31 26.18 12.31 -6.44
N ALA A 32 26.40 11.39 -7.38
CA ALA A 32 26.50 11.69 -8.81
C ALA A 32 25.22 12.34 -9.38
N ASN A 33 24.07 12.03 -8.80
CA ASN A 33 22.79 12.66 -9.12
C ASN A 33 22.57 14.03 -8.42
N GLY A 34 23.58 14.58 -7.75
CA GLY A 34 23.52 15.89 -7.11
C GLY A 34 23.06 15.89 -5.65
N TYR A 35 22.82 14.72 -5.05
CA TYR A 35 22.38 14.61 -3.65
C TYR A 35 23.54 14.17 -2.74
N GLU A 36 24.33 15.11 -2.29
CA GLU A 36 25.52 14.81 -1.44
C GLU A 36 25.12 14.20 -0.09
N GLN A 37 24.07 14.73 0.53
CA GLN A 37 23.62 14.27 1.83
C GLN A 37 22.69 13.04 1.72
N PRO A 38 22.75 12.11 2.67
CA PRO A 38 21.79 11.02 2.77
C PRO A 38 20.36 11.52 2.90
N HIS A 39 19.39 10.85 2.23
CA HIS A 39 17.97 11.22 2.33
C HIS A 39 17.36 10.92 3.70
N ASN A 40 17.98 10.04 4.47
CA ASN A 40 17.57 9.69 5.84
C ASN A 40 16.11 9.25 5.96
N VAL A 41 15.63 8.44 5.01
CA VAL A 41 14.28 7.90 5.00
C VAL A 41 14.07 7.01 6.22
N LYS A 42 13.03 7.27 7.00
CA LYS A 42 12.73 6.57 8.26
C LYS A 42 11.69 5.47 8.13
N TYR A 43 10.73 5.62 7.23
CA TYR A 43 9.62 4.68 7.07
C TYR A 43 9.86 3.78 5.87
N TRP A 44 9.82 2.47 6.09
CA TRP A 44 10.05 1.48 5.06
C TRP A 44 9.00 0.39 5.13
N SER A 45 8.38 0.07 4.00
CA SER A 45 7.48 -1.08 3.89
C SER A 45 8.21 -2.28 3.32
N ILE A 46 7.93 -3.45 3.90
CA ILE A 46 8.37 -4.75 3.40
C ILE A 46 7.24 -5.32 2.55
N GLY A 47 7.48 -5.41 1.25
CA GLY A 47 6.55 -5.93 0.27
C GLY A 47 5.40 -5.00 -0.08
N ASN A 48 4.57 -5.48 -0.98
CA ASN A 48 3.32 -4.88 -1.44
C ASN A 48 2.36 -6.00 -1.81
N GLU A 49 1.20 -6.04 -1.20
CA GLU A 49 0.10 -6.98 -1.51
C GLU A 49 0.52 -8.45 -1.75
N ASN A 50 1.57 -8.92 -1.12
CA ASN A 50 2.11 -10.27 -1.34
C ASN A 50 1.12 -11.42 -1.02
N TYR A 51 -0.03 -11.07 -0.51
CA TYR A 51 -1.19 -11.95 -0.34
C TYR A 51 -2.01 -12.14 -1.62
N GLY A 52 -1.86 -11.25 -2.59
CA GLY A 52 -2.66 -11.22 -3.80
C GLY A 52 -2.04 -12.02 -4.95
N ALA A 53 -2.83 -12.86 -5.59
CA ALA A 53 -2.38 -13.64 -6.74
C ALA A 53 -1.97 -12.77 -7.96
N TRP A 54 -2.30 -11.50 -7.95
CA TRP A 54 -1.90 -10.50 -8.95
C TRP A 54 -0.46 -10.02 -8.79
N GLU A 55 0.13 -10.22 -7.63
CA GLU A 55 1.50 -9.82 -7.38
C GLU A 55 2.50 -10.88 -7.83
N ILE A 56 3.55 -10.46 -8.55
CA ILE A 56 4.67 -11.34 -8.83
C ILE A 56 5.41 -11.63 -7.52
N GLY A 57 5.40 -12.89 -7.13
CA GLY A 57 5.97 -13.31 -5.84
C GLY A 57 4.95 -13.30 -4.72
N ALA A 58 3.67 -13.44 -5.04
CA ALA A 58 2.62 -13.76 -4.07
C ALA A 58 3.04 -14.92 -3.17
N LYS A 59 2.58 -14.90 -1.94
CA LYS A 59 3.02 -15.82 -0.88
C LYS A 59 1.84 -16.35 -0.08
N GLU A 60 2.02 -17.51 0.45
CA GLU A 60 1.21 -17.97 1.57
C GLU A 60 1.60 -17.24 2.86
N ALA A 61 0.67 -17.12 3.80
CA ALA A 61 0.88 -16.35 5.04
C ALA A 61 2.13 -16.79 5.84
N ASP A 62 2.45 -18.07 5.86
CA ASP A 62 3.63 -18.60 6.55
C ASP A 62 4.95 -18.23 5.84
N GLU A 63 4.97 -18.32 4.51
CA GLU A 63 6.11 -17.90 3.70
C GLU A 63 6.35 -16.40 3.82
N TRP A 64 5.26 -15.62 3.77
CA TRP A 64 5.30 -14.17 3.93
C TRP A 64 5.87 -13.78 5.30
N SER A 65 5.33 -14.36 6.35
CA SER A 65 5.76 -14.11 7.74
C SER A 65 7.25 -14.39 7.93
N ARG A 66 7.75 -15.45 7.30
CA ARG A 66 9.18 -15.80 7.35
C ARG A 66 10.03 -14.79 6.58
N LEU A 67 9.60 -14.39 5.39
CA LEU A 67 10.30 -13.39 4.59
C LEU A 67 10.38 -12.05 5.33
N VAL A 68 9.26 -11.58 5.90
CA VAL A 68 9.22 -10.33 6.68
C VAL A 68 10.15 -10.38 7.87
N LEU A 69 10.14 -11.46 8.64
CA LEU A 69 11.04 -11.63 9.79
C LEU A 69 12.52 -11.46 9.39
N GLU A 70 12.95 -12.16 8.35
CA GLU A 70 14.36 -12.10 7.94
C GLU A 70 14.73 -10.75 7.31
N SER A 71 13.81 -10.16 6.54
CA SER A 71 14.00 -8.82 5.98
C SER A 71 14.09 -7.75 7.07
N ALA A 72 13.20 -7.80 8.06
CA ALA A 72 13.19 -6.85 9.17
C ALA A 72 14.47 -6.93 10.00
N LYS A 73 14.95 -8.14 10.30
CA LYS A 73 16.24 -8.32 10.99
C LYS A 73 17.40 -7.67 10.22
N MET A 74 17.45 -7.86 8.90
CA MET A 74 18.50 -7.25 8.09
C MET A 74 18.42 -5.73 8.07
N MET A 75 17.22 -5.18 7.92
CA MET A 75 17.01 -3.74 7.88
C MET A 75 17.36 -3.09 9.23
N LYS A 76 16.87 -3.63 10.33
CA LYS A 76 17.17 -3.15 11.70
C LYS A 76 18.65 -3.35 12.06
N HIS A 77 19.35 -4.34 11.49
CA HIS A 77 20.79 -4.51 11.68
C HIS A 77 21.59 -3.40 11.00
N VAL A 78 21.14 -2.92 9.85
CA VAL A 78 21.79 -1.82 9.11
C VAL A 78 21.49 -0.47 9.76
N ASP A 79 20.22 -0.25 10.13
CA ASP A 79 19.77 0.95 10.83
C ASP A 79 18.66 0.60 11.83
N PRO A 80 18.98 0.56 13.14
CA PRO A 80 18.00 0.26 14.15
C PRO A 80 16.93 1.35 14.32
N THR A 81 17.13 2.54 13.75
CA THR A 81 16.21 3.68 13.90
C THR A 81 15.08 3.71 12.88
N VAL A 82 15.13 2.88 11.82
CA VAL A 82 14.05 2.83 10.82
C VAL A 82 12.78 2.24 11.41
N GLN A 83 11.66 2.75 10.96
CA GLN A 83 10.36 2.21 11.28
C GLN A 83 9.90 1.32 10.12
N LEU A 84 9.50 0.10 10.45
CA LEU A 84 9.17 -0.93 9.48
C LEU A 84 7.68 -1.23 9.45
N SER A 85 7.14 -1.24 8.25
CA SER A 85 5.83 -1.79 7.91
C SER A 85 5.96 -3.10 7.16
N ALA A 86 4.90 -3.88 7.09
CA ALA A 86 4.82 -5.04 6.22
C ALA A 86 3.41 -5.18 5.66
N ALA A 87 3.31 -5.66 4.40
CA ALA A 87 2.04 -5.91 3.75
C ALA A 87 1.19 -6.89 4.56
N ALA A 88 0.00 -6.44 4.91
CA ALA A 88 -0.98 -7.14 5.73
C ALA A 88 -2.38 -7.03 5.11
N LEU A 89 -3.33 -7.70 5.67
CA LEU A 89 -4.70 -7.77 5.17
C LEU A 89 -5.71 -7.31 6.23
N ASN A 90 -6.91 -7.01 5.78
CA ASN A 90 -8.07 -6.95 6.66
C ASN A 90 -8.59 -8.37 7.00
N ASP A 91 -7.67 -9.31 7.19
CA ASP A 91 -7.89 -10.71 7.54
C ASP A 91 -7.09 -11.08 8.79
N PRO A 92 -7.77 -11.46 9.90
CA PRO A 92 -7.09 -11.86 11.13
C PRO A 92 -6.14 -13.05 10.96
N ASN A 93 -6.47 -14.04 10.14
CA ASN A 93 -5.64 -15.23 10.00
C ASN A 93 -4.27 -14.92 9.38
N TRP A 94 -4.26 -14.09 8.34
CA TRP A 94 -3.02 -13.61 7.74
C TRP A 94 -2.20 -12.80 8.73
N ASN A 95 -2.84 -11.85 9.39
CA ASN A 95 -2.17 -10.92 10.30
C ASN A 95 -1.65 -11.63 11.56
N LEU A 96 -2.36 -12.61 12.10
CA LEU A 96 -1.89 -13.39 13.24
C LEU A 96 -0.58 -14.10 12.92
N LYS A 97 -0.49 -14.79 11.79
CA LYS A 97 0.75 -15.47 11.37
C LYS A 97 1.91 -14.50 11.19
N LEU A 98 1.66 -13.37 10.52
CA LEU A 98 2.65 -12.32 10.32
C LEU A 98 3.16 -11.77 11.66
N LEU A 99 2.24 -11.35 12.52
CA LEU A 99 2.56 -10.65 13.76
C LEU A 99 3.16 -11.58 14.82
N GLN A 100 2.72 -12.83 14.93
CA GLN A 100 3.34 -13.83 15.81
C GLN A 100 4.82 -14.05 15.46
N LYS A 101 5.17 -14.01 14.19
CA LYS A 101 6.53 -14.27 13.73
C LYS A 101 7.40 -13.01 13.67
N ALA A 102 6.89 -11.92 13.16
CA ALA A 102 7.66 -10.72 12.85
C ALA A 102 7.27 -9.47 13.68
N GLY A 103 6.19 -9.49 14.44
CA GLY A 103 5.65 -8.32 15.14
C GLY A 103 6.64 -7.61 16.07
N ASN A 104 7.63 -8.32 16.62
CA ASN A 104 8.66 -7.71 17.45
C ASN A 104 9.57 -6.74 16.69
N PHE A 105 9.65 -6.86 15.36
CA PHE A 105 10.48 -6.02 14.50
C PHE A 105 9.69 -4.95 13.75
N LEU A 106 8.36 -5.04 13.75
CA LEU A 106 7.49 -4.12 13.05
C LEU A 106 7.03 -2.98 13.96
N ASP A 107 6.90 -1.82 13.36
CA ASP A 107 6.33 -0.61 13.98
C ASP A 107 4.93 -0.34 13.40
N TRP A 108 4.65 -0.85 12.20
CA TRP A 108 3.42 -0.65 11.44
C TRP A 108 2.96 -1.94 10.77
N ILE A 109 1.66 -2.02 10.47
CA ILE A 109 1.14 -2.94 9.47
C ILE A 109 0.45 -2.16 8.36
N SER A 110 0.76 -2.53 7.13
CA SER A 110 0.23 -1.94 5.90
C SER A 110 -1.10 -2.61 5.57
N ILE A 111 -2.16 -1.83 5.52
CA ILE A 111 -3.50 -2.28 5.17
C ILE A 111 -3.98 -1.50 3.96
N HIS A 112 -4.31 -2.20 2.89
CA HIS A 112 -4.90 -1.62 1.69
C HIS A 112 -6.41 -1.77 1.72
N VAL A 113 -7.14 -0.71 1.37
CA VAL A 113 -8.59 -0.74 1.29
C VAL A 113 -9.11 0.07 0.10
N TYR A 114 -9.91 -0.60 -0.72
CA TYR A 114 -10.66 -0.02 -1.81
C TYR A 114 -12.14 -0.33 -1.59
N PHE A 115 -13.00 0.67 -1.66
CA PHE A 115 -14.39 0.54 -1.21
C PHE A 115 -15.37 0.31 -2.33
N ASP A 116 -15.17 0.92 -3.48
CA ASP A 116 -15.97 0.70 -4.67
C ASP A 116 -15.26 -0.29 -5.58
N GLY A 117 -15.53 -1.57 -5.36
CA GLY A 117 -14.94 -2.62 -6.16
C GLY A 117 -15.47 -2.57 -7.59
N LEU A 118 -14.58 -2.61 -8.55
CA LEU A 118 -14.90 -2.78 -9.96
C LEU A 118 -15.31 -4.23 -10.19
N GLN A 119 -16.57 -4.52 -9.95
CA GLN A 119 -17.07 -5.90 -10.06
C GLN A 119 -17.28 -6.34 -11.51
N ASN A 120 -17.41 -5.39 -12.42
CA ASN A 120 -17.55 -5.66 -13.83
C ASN A 120 -16.53 -4.85 -14.64
N VAL A 121 -15.64 -5.54 -15.35
CA VAL A 121 -14.62 -4.95 -16.19
C VAL A 121 -15.17 -4.03 -17.27
N PHE A 122 -16.39 -4.30 -17.71
CA PHE A 122 -17.02 -3.63 -18.83
C PHE A 122 -18.04 -2.57 -18.42
N ASP A 123 -18.46 -2.57 -17.17
CA ASP A 123 -19.45 -1.64 -16.64
C ASP A 123 -18.82 -0.76 -15.55
N TYR A 124 -18.23 0.32 -15.99
CA TYR A 124 -17.51 1.28 -15.16
C TYR A 124 -18.39 2.39 -14.58
N ALA A 125 -19.67 2.11 -14.41
CA ALA A 125 -20.50 3.04 -13.69
C ALA A 125 -20.03 3.14 -12.24
N PRO A 126 -19.66 4.33 -11.75
CA PRO A 126 -19.43 4.52 -10.31
C PRO A 126 -20.73 4.20 -9.57
N SER A 127 -20.60 3.64 -8.36
CA SER A 127 -21.76 3.43 -7.50
C SER A 127 -22.52 4.73 -7.30
N ASP A 128 -23.85 4.65 -7.21
CA ASP A 128 -24.66 5.80 -6.83
C ASP A 128 -24.31 6.30 -5.42
N TYR A 129 -24.80 7.48 -5.09
CA TYR A 129 -24.50 8.15 -3.84
C TYR A 129 -24.89 7.31 -2.61
N GLU A 130 -26.08 6.70 -2.61
CA GLU A 130 -26.57 5.91 -1.47
C GLU A 130 -25.69 4.68 -1.24
N THR A 131 -25.38 3.97 -2.31
CA THR A 131 -24.49 2.80 -2.27
C THR A 131 -23.11 3.17 -1.74
N MET A 132 -22.54 4.27 -2.22
CA MET A 132 -21.22 4.73 -1.78
C MET A 132 -21.25 5.12 -0.30
N MET A 133 -22.23 5.92 0.13
CA MET A 133 -22.36 6.33 1.53
C MET A 133 -22.63 5.15 2.46
N GLY A 134 -23.40 4.16 2.03
CA GLY A 134 -23.64 2.92 2.77
C GLY A 134 -22.35 2.14 3.10
N ARG A 135 -21.30 2.31 2.28
CA ARG A 135 -19.99 1.68 2.52
C ARG A 135 -19.15 2.34 3.61
N THR A 136 -19.49 3.55 4.05
CA THR A 136 -18.75 4.24 5.12
C THR A 136 -18.71 3.45 6.42
N GLY A 137 -19.75 2.67 6.71
CA GLY A 137 -19.77 1.76 7.87
C GLY A 137 -18.69 0.67 7.85
N LYS A 138 -18.15 0.33 6.67
CA LYS A 138 -17.07 -0.67 6.55
C LYS A 138 -15.72 -0.16 7.09
N ILE A 139 -15.53 1.14 7.19
CA ILE A 139 -14.27 1.77 7.63
C ILE A 139 -14.01 1.41 9.09
N ALA A 140 -14.96 1.69 9.98
CA ALA A 140 -14.85 1.35 11.41
C ALA A 140 -14.66 -0.16 11.62
N GLY A 141 -15.37 -0.99 10.83
CA GLY A 141 -15.23 -2.45 10.87
C GLY A 141 -13.83 -2.93 10.47
N SER A 142 -13.20 -2.30 9.48
CA SER A 142 -11.82 -2.57 9.10
C SER A 142 -10.85 -2.27 10.24
N ILE A 143 -10.93 -1.07 10.80
CA ILE A 143 -10.07 -0.64 11.92
C ILE A 143 -10.24 -1.57 13.13
N SER A 144 -11.49 -1.86 13.52
CA SER A 144 -11.79 -2.73 14.67
C SER A 144 -11.22 -4.13 14.50
N ARG A 145 -11.29 -4.70 13.30
CA ARG A 145 -10.78 -6.05 13.02
C ARG A 145 -9.26 -6.10 13.14
N VAL A 146 -8.56 -5.12 12.58
CA VAL A 146 -7.10 -5.05 12.67
C VAL A 146 -6.66 -4.76 14.11
N ARG A 147 -7.32 -3.81 14.79
CA ARG A 147 -7.09 -3.50 16.22
C ARG A 147 -7.29 -4.74 17.07
N GLY A 148 -8.36 -5.50 16.86
CA GLY A 148 -8.63 -6.74 17.57
C GLY A 148 -7.50 -7.77 17.44
N THR A 149 -6.94 -7.91 16.22
CA THR A 149 -5.79 -8.80 15.99
C THR A 149 -4.53 -8.33 16.73
N LEU A 150 -4.26 -7.03 16.73
CA LEU A 150 -3.15 -6.46 17.52
C LEU A 150 -3.34 -6.68 19.03
N ALA A 151 -4.57 -6.45 19.53
CA ALA A 151 -4.91 -6.63 20.95
C ALA A 151 -4.75 -8.09 21.40
N MET A 152 -5.19 -9.05 20.61
CA MET A 152 -5.01 -10.49 20.87
C MET A 152 -3.55 -10.89 21.09
N LEU A 153 -2.62 -10.15 20.49
CA LEU A 153 -1.18 -10.38 20.60
C LEU A 153 -0.48 -9.42 21.58
N GLY A 154 -1.22 -8.53 22.22
CA GLY A 154 -0.66 -7.49 23.09
C GLY A 154 0.20 -6.45 22.38
N LEU A 155 -0.05 -6.25 21.07
CA LEU A 155 0.76 -5.38 20.19
C LEU A 155 0.10 -4.02 19.88
N GLU A 156 -1.11 -3.75 20.34
CA GLU A 156 -1.87 -2.54 19.98
C GLU A 156 -1.22 -1.22 20.42
N LYS A 157 -0.41 -1.26 21.49
CA LYS A 157 0.34 -0.08 21.94
C LYS A 157 1.61 0.15 21.13
N LYS A 158 2.15 -0.93 20.57
CA LYS A 158 3.43 -0.93 19.85
C LYS A 158 3.25 -0.73 18.34
N ILE A 159 2.38 -1.51 17.71
CA ILE A 159 2.21 -1.52 16.26
C ILE A 159 1.01 -0.65 15.89
N LYS A 160 1.22 0.21 14.88
CA LYS A 160 0.19 1.09 14.35
C LYS A 160 -0.31 0.60 12.99
N ILE A 161 -1.50 1.03 12.62
CA ILE A 161 -2.08 0.77 11.31
C ILE A 161 -1.66 1.88 10.37
N ALA A 162 -1.10 1.50 9.24
CA ALA A 162 -0.91 2.34 8.07
C ALA A 162 -1.92 1.92 7.00
N TYR A 163 -2.88 2.77 6.70
CA TYR A 163 -3.62 2.70 5.45
C TYR A 163 -2.76 3.38 4.39
N ASP A 164 -1.68 2.72 4.00
CA ASP A 164 -0.69 3.28 3.10
C ASP A 164 -1.08 3.18 1.63
N GLU A 165 -2.20 2.48 1.36
CA GLU A 165 -2.87 2.48 0.07
C GLU A 165 -4.38 2.39 0.28
N TRP A 166 -5.10 3.48 -0.03
CA TRP A 166 -6.56 3.49 0.02
C TRP A 166 -7.16 4.46 -0.99
N ASN A 167 -8.37 4.12 -1.46
CA ASN A 167 -9.15 4.99 -2.34
C ASN A 167 -10.63 4.64 -2.20
N PRO A 168 -11.58 5.60 -2.29
CA PRO A 168 -12.98 5.26 -2.42
C PRO A 168 -13.25 4.32 -3.59
N ARG A 169 -12.48 4.40 -4.67
CA ARG A 169 -12.61 3.56 -5.86
C ARG A 169 -11.51 2.53 -5.97
N GLY A 170 -11.87 1.34 -6.46
CA GLY A 170 -10.91 0.29 -6.78
C GLY A 170 -10.17 0.57 -8.09
N TRP A 171 -9.10 -0.16 -8.26
CA TRP A 171 -8.29 -0.18 -9.48
C TRP A 171 -8.68 -1.31 -10.38
N HIS A 172 -8.37 -1.10 -11.64
CA HIS A 172 -8.40 -2.15 -12.62
C HIS A 172 -6.98 -2.58 -12.96
N HIS A 173 -6.62 -3.76 -12.50
CA HIS A 173 -5.33 -4.36 -12.86
C HIS A 173 -5.49 -5.19 -14.14
N PRO A 174 -4.79 -4.83 -15.23
CA PRO A 174 -4.79 -5.65 -16.43
C PRO A 174 -4.25 -7.05 -16.10
N GLY A 175 -4.98 -8.08 -16.52
CA GLY A 175 -4.49 -9.45 -16.48
C GLY A 175 -4.66 -10.21 -15.17
N ILE A 176 -5.31 -9.66 -14.16
CA ILE A 176 -5.57 -10.39 -12.91
C ILE A 176 -6.81 -11.28 -13.01
N HIS A 177 -7.79 -10.89 -13.78
CA HIS A 177 -8.97 -11.69 -14.00
C HIS A 177 -8.72 -12.73 -15.09
N THR A 178 -8.46 -13.94 -14.66
CA THR A 178 -8.14 -15.11 -15.50
C THR A 178 -9.12 -15.37 -16.64
N ASN A 179 -10.32 -14.81 -16.57
CA ASN A 179 -11.36 -14.98 -17.57
C ASN A 179 -11.26 -14.00 -18.75
N LEU A 180 -10.37 -13.01 -18.68
CA LEU A 180 -10.30 -11.94 -19.69
C LEU A 180 -9.00 -11.97 -20.52
N GLY A 181 -8.16 -12.98 -20.30
CA GLY A 181 -6.81 -13.00 -20.90
C GLY A 181 -5.91 -11.88 -20.37
N TYR A 182 -4.63 -12.08 -20.41
CA TYR A 182 -3.65 -11.08 -20.03
C TYR A 182 -3.59 -9.99 -21.10
N GLY A 183 -4.20 -9.00 -20.83
CA GLY A 183 -4.70 -7.79 -21.31
C GLY A 183 -4.05 -6.97 -22.37
N LEU A 184 -2.85 -7.15 -22.81
CA LEU A 184 -2.28 -6.32 -23.88
C LEU A 184 -2.88 -6.66 -25.26
N GLU A 185 -3.57 -7.76 -25.38
CA GLU A 185 -4.15 -8.25 -26.64
C GLU A 185 -5.66 -7.98 -26.76
N ASN A 186 -6.29 -7.44 -25.70
CA ASN A 186 -7.72 -7.15 -25.72
C ASN A 186 -7.98 -5.63 -25.76
N ASP A 187 -8.16 -5.10 -26.96
CA ASP A 187 -8.41 -3.68 -27.20
C ASP A 187 -9.64 -3.13 -26.48
N GLU A 188 -10.68 -3.94 -26.30
CA GLU A 188 -11.89 -3.50 -25.57
C GLU A 188 -11.59 -3.31 -24.08
N TYR A 189 -10.85 -4.22 -23.51
CA TYR A 189 -10.42 -4.13 -22.13
C TYR A 189 -9.55 -2.88 -21.90
N LEU A 190 -8.60 -2.62 -22.78
CA LEU A 190 -7.74 -1.43 -22.71
C LEU A 190 -8.56 -0.15 -22.80
N LYS A 191 -9.54 -0.07 -23.68
CA LYS A 191 -10.44 1.09 -23.81
C LYS A 191 -11.28 1.33 -22.54
N VAL A 192 -11.75 0.28 -21.91
CA VAL A 192 -12.52 0.38 -20.66
C VAL A 192 -11.61 0.81 -19.52
N ARG A 193 -10.42 0.21 -19.39
CA ARG A 193 -9.41 0.61 -18.42
C ARG A 193 -9.05 2.08 -18.58
N ASP A 194 -8.76 2.52 -19.81
CA ASP A 194 -8.37 3.90 -20.08
C ASP A 194 -9.47 4.92 -19.72
N LYS A 195 -10.74 4.54 -19.87
CA LYS A 195 -11.85 5.35 -19.38
C LYS A 195 -11.88 5.48 -17.87
N ASN A 196 -11.57 4.41 -17.15
CA ASN A 196 -11.55 4.43 -15.69
C ASN A 196 -10.37 5.21 -15.14
N ASP A 197 -9.25 5.16 -15.84
CA ASP A 197 -8.04 5.88 -15.46
C ASP A 197 -8.16 7.40 -15.69
N THR A 198 -9.30 7.87 -16.20
CA THR A 198 -9.56 9.31 -16.33
C THR A 198 -10.14 9.88 -15.05
N ASN A 199 -9.68 11.06 -14.64
CA ASN A 199 -10.17 11.76 -13.45
C ASN A 199 -11.61 12.26 -13.59
N SER A 200 -12.22 12.14 -14.77
CA SER A 200 -13.61 12.53 -15.04
C SER A 200 -14.63 11.68 -14.28
N THR A 201 -14.21 10.60 -13.64
CA THR A 201 -15.10 9.68 -12.91
C THR A 201 -15.31 10.06 -11.45
N TYR A 202 -14.48 10.92 -10.87
CA TYR A 202 -14.66 11.37 -9.49
C TYR A 202 -15.83 12.37 -9.36
N THR A 203 -16.60 12.20 -8.29
CA THR A 203 -17.78 12.99 -7.99
C THR A 203 -17.73 13.55 -6.57
N MET A 204 -18.69 14.39 -6.20
CA MET A 204 -18.82 14.87 -4.82
C MET A 204 -19.05 13.73 -3.83
N ALA A 205 -19.63 12.60 -4.25
CA ALA A 205 -19.76 11.39 -3.41
C ALA A 205 -18.40 10.87 -2.95
N ASP A 206 -17.41 10.86 -3.86
CA ASP A 206 -16.04 10.44 -3.52
C ASP A 206 -15.38 11.39 -2.51
N ALA A 207 -15.61 12.68 -2.65
CA ALA A 207 -15.11 13.69 -1.72
C ALA A 207 -15.71 13.53 -0.32
N VAL A 208 -17.04 13.34 -0.23
CA VAL A 208 -17.73 13.09 1.05
C VAL A 208 -17.28 11.78 1.67
N PHE A 209 -17.18 10.70 0.89
CA PHE A 209 -16.66 9.42 1.36
C PHE A 209 -15.24 9.55 1.91
N THR A 210 -14.36 10.26 1.18
CA THR A 210 -12.99 10.54 1.60
C THR A 210 -12.96 11.25 2.95
N ALA A 211 -13.81 12.25 3.13
CA ALA A 211 -13.93 12.95 4.42
C ALA A 211 -14.41 12.01 5.55
N CYS A 212 -15.36 11.12 5.27
CA CYS A 212 -15.80 10.10 6.23
C CYS A 212 -14.67 9.14 6.60
N PHE A 213 -13.89 8.68 5.61
CA PHE A 213 -12.73 7.81 5.86
C PHE A 213 -11.70 8.48 6.75
N LEU A 214 -11.29 9.70 6.43
CA LEU A 214 -10.29 10.43 7.21
C LEU A 214 -10.80 10.77 8.62
N ASN A 215 -12.07 11.12 8.77
CA ASN A 215 -12.68 11.34 10.09
C ASN A 215 -12.64 10.07 10.95
N GLU A 216 -12.88 8.90 10.36
CA GLU A 216 -12.80 7.64 11.10
C GLU A 216 -11.36 7.29 11.47
N CYS A 217 -10.39 7.56 10.61
CA CYS A 217 -8.97 7.46 10.95
C CYS A 217 -8.59 8.38 12.11
N ILE A 218 -9.08 9.63 12.11
CA ILE A 218 -8.85 10.60 13.19
C ILE A 218 -9.48 10.14 14.51
N ARG A 219 -10.71 9.60 14.49
CA ARG A 219 -11.34 9.04 15.68
C ARG A 219 -10.54 7.88 16.31
N ASN A 220 -9.76 7.19 15.49
CA ASN A 220 -8.94 6.06 15.88
C ASN A 220 -7.43 6.36 15.82
N CYS A 221 -7.03 7.62 15.98
CA CYS A 221 -5.63 8.06 15.80
C CYS A 221 -4.66 7.46 16.84
N ASP A 222 -5.17 6.85 17.88
CA ASP A 222 -4.39 6.06 18.84
C ASP A 222 -3.79 4.80 18.20
N VAL A 223 -4.43 4.24 17.18
CA VAL A 223 -3.97 3.06 16.45
C VAL A 223 -3.72 3.32 14.96
N VAL A 224 -4.51 4.16 14.29
CA VAL A 224 -4.32 4.56 12.89
C VAL A 224 -3.48 5.83 12.84
N GLN A 225 -2.28 5.77 12.31
CA GLN A 225 -1.36 6.91 12.27
C GLN A 225 -0.85 7.28 10.88
N MET A 226 -1.30 6.55 9.85
CA MET A 226 -0.96 6.84 8.47
C MET A 226 -2.17 6.54 7.57
N ALA A 227 -2.46 7.43 6.63
CA ALA A 227 -3.47 7.24 5.60
C ALA A 227 -3.03 7.93 4.30
N ASN A 228 -2.55 7.15 3.34
CA ASN A 228 -2.03 7.64 2.07
C ASN A 228 -3.00 7.31 0.95
N PHE A 229 -3.52 8.34 0.31
CA PHE A 229 -4.42 8.19 -0.83
C PHE A 229 -3.65 7.63 -2.04
N ALA A 230 -4.16 6.58 -2.67
CA ALA A 230 -3.52 5.88 -3.76
C ALA A 230 -4.39 5.79 -5.03
N PRO A 231 -3.89 6.34 -6.15
CA PRO A 231 -2.75 7.25 -6.29
C PRO A 231 -3.13 8.70 -5.96
N MET A 232 -2.14 9.55 -5.74
CA MET A 232 -2.37 10.96 -5.47
C MET A 232 -2.46 11.78 -6.76
N LEU A 233 -1.73 11.39 -7.80
CA LEU A 233 -1.58 12.15 -9.05
C LEU A 233 -2.11 11.38 -10.24
N ASN A 234 -2.78 12.09 -11.14
CA ASN A 234 -3.27 11.61 -12.43
C ASN A 234 -4.21 10.42 -12.27
N THR A 235 -3.92 9.30 -12.88
CA THR A 235 -4.76 8.09 -12.89
C THR A 235 -5.55 7.90 -11.60
N THR A 236 -6.85 8.05 -11.63
CA THR A 236 -7.74 7.99 -10.45
C THR A 236 -7.29 8.78 -9.21
N GLY A 237 -6.41 9.76 -9.38
CA GLY A 237 -5.91 10.60 -8.29
C GLY A 237 -6.68 11.91 -8.17
N PRO A 238 -6.70 12.53 -6.99
CA PRO A 238 -7.40 13.81 -6.77
C PRO A 238 -6.68 15.00 -7.36
N ILE A 239 -5.43 14.86 -7.78
CA ILE A 239 -4.63 15.93 -8.36
C ILE A 239 -4.30 15.59 -9.81
N TYR A 240 -4.55 16.55 -10.69
CA TYR A 240 -4.29 16.42 -12.12
C TYR A 240 -3.17 17.35 -12.56
N THR A 241 -2.21 16.80 -13.29
CA THR A 241 -1.14 17.58 -13.91
C THR A 241 -1.26 17.53 -15.43
N TYR A 242 -1.05 18.67 -16.08
CA TYR A 242 -1.04 18.79 -17.54
C TYR A 242 0.36 19.13 -18.04
N ASP A 243 0.56 18.93 -19.32
CA ASP A 243 1.74 19.44 -20.02
C ASP A 243 1.87 20.96 -19.78
N GLY A 244 3.04 21.39 -19.30
CA GLY A 244 3.29 22.77 -18.89
C GLY A 244 3.15 23.07 -17.41
N GLY A 245 2.94 22.07 -16.57
CA GLY A 245 3.02 22.18 -15.10
C GLY A 245 1.77 22.73 -14.41
N ASN A 246 0.65 22.83 -15.11
CA ASN A 246 -0.62 23.22 -14.51
C ASN A 246 -1.18 22.07 -13.66
N VAL A 247 -1.60 22.39 -12.44
CA VAL A 247 -2.27 21.46 -11.53
C VAL A 247 -3.74 21.81 -11.50
N LYS A 248 -4.61 20.87 -11.84
CA LYS A 248 -6.05 20.98 -11.58
C LYS A 248 -6.42 20.01 -10.46
N ARG A 249 -7.30 20.45 -9.58
CA ARG A 249 -7.98 19.55 -8.66
C ARG A 249 -9.07 18.83 -9.42
N SER A 250 -9.23 17.55 -9.14
CA SER A 250 -10.43 16.81 -9.47
C SER A 250 -11.59 17.44 -8.67
N THR A 251 -12.65 17.79 -9.35
CA THR A 251 -13.85 18.34 -8.72
C THR A 251 -14.68 17.23 -8.15
#